data_1630115ebb177bf5f9f61e82c041b51d
#
_entry.id   1630115ebb177bf5f9f61e82c041b51d
#
_cell.length_a   1.000
_cell.length_b   1.000
_cell.length_c   1.000
_cell.angle_alpha   90.00
_cell.angle_beta   90.00
_cell.angle_gamma   90.00
#
_symmetry.space_group_name_H-M   'P 1'
#
loop_
_entity.id
_entity.type
_entity.pdbx_description
1 polymer ?
#
loop_
_entity_poly.entity_id
_entity_poly.type
_entity_poly.pdbx_seq_one_letter_code
_entity_poly.pdbx_strand_id
1 'polypeptide(L)'
;MTRILRDIWLFFWRDLSIARTYRTVFVFEAIEALFGAAMFYYVARFVDTPGLQSALPQGGSYFAFSLVGFVFLDYLNAALDTYDRSLEEARDSGTLEHLLVTQTSLPVFVAGSAIYPFVATTLRIVVYVAWAAILFHFPLSNANWLSVFAVLLVTLLAFSGLGILSASYLLIFKRGNPAKWFFLGISSVAGGMLFPVSILPDWLQLVARFNPVTYALEAMRAALLGDASVAELWRPIAILLLFAVVLLPVSMFTFAWSLRRTKITGTLTHS
;
A
#
# COMPACT_ATOMS: atom_id res chain seq x y z
N MET A 1 15.29 21.01 -11.07
CA MET A 1 15.15 20.16 -9.86
C MET A 1 14.45 20.87 -8.70
N THR A 2 14.79 22.12 -8.39
CA THR A 2 14.18 22.90 -7.28
C THR A 2 12.69 23.17 -7.43
N ARG A 3 12.16 23.39 -8.62
CA ARG A 3 10.70 23.62 -8.86
C ARG A 3 9.86 22.36 -8.56
N ILE A 4 10.28 21.20 -9.07
CA ILE A 4 9.58 19.92 -8.86
C ILE A 4 9.48 19.58 -7.37
N LEU A 5 10.59 19.66 -6.64
CA LEU A 5 10.61 19.39 -5.19
C LEU A 5 9.73 20.37 -4.42
N ARG A 6 9.72 21.65 -4.82
CA ARG A 6 8.84 22.65 -4.20
C ARG A 6 7.36 22.34 -4.45
N ASP A 7 7.01 21.98 -5.68
CA ASP A 7 5.62 21.69 -6.02
C ASP A 7 5.13 20.43 -5.27
N ILE A 8 5.93 19.38 -5.19
CA ILE A 8 5.66 18.17 -4.38
C ILE A 8 5.49 18.53 -2.89
N TRP A 9 6.36 19.39 -2.35
CA TRP A 9 6.27 19.85 -0.97
C TRP A 9 4.98 20.66 -0.68
N LEU A 10 4.53 21.46 -1.64
CA LEU A 10 3.27 22.21 -1.53
C LEU A 10 2.05 21.28 -1.48
N PHE A 11 2.02 20.18 -2.25
CA PHE A 11 1.00 19.15 -2.15
C PHE A 11 0.97 18.52 -0.75
N PHE A 12 2.12 18.09 -0.26
CA PHE A 12 2.23 17.52 1.09
C PHE A 12 1.74 18.49 2.18
N TRP A 13 2.13 19.76 2.10
CA TRP A 13 1.76 20.75 3.10
C TRP A 13 0.27 21.10 3.06
N ARG A 14 -0.32 21.15 1.87
CA ARG A 14 -1.76 21.30 1.68
C ARG A 14 -2.51 20.19 2.43
N ASP A 15 -2.20 18.93 2.14
CA ASP A 15 -2.89 17.77 2.69
C ASP A 15 -2.69 17.66 4.21
N LEU A 16 -1.47 17.91 4.68
CA LEU A 16 -1.17 17.97 6.11
C LEU A 16 -1.95 19.08 6.82
N SER A 17 -2.13 20.24 6.18
CA SER A 17 -2.89 21.37 6.76
C SER A 17 -4.37 21.02 6.88
N ILE A 18 -4.93 20.34 5.88
CA ILE A 18 -6.30 19.83 5.92
C ILE A 18 -6.44 18.80 7.05
N ALA A 19 -5.54 17.83 7.14
CA ALA A 19 -5.59 16.80 8.16
C ALA A 19 -5.48 17.35 9.60
N ARG A 20 -4.67 18.38 9.82
CA ARG A 20 -4.55 19.05 11.12
C ARG A 20 -5.86 19.65 11.63
N THR A 21 -6.78 19.98 10.74
CA THR A 21 -8.12 20.49 11.10
C THR A 21 -8.99 19.40 11.72
N TYR A 22 -8.75 18.14 11.36
CA TYR A 22 -9.53 16.98 11.82
C TYR A 22 -8.79 16.16 12.87
N ARG A 23 -8.35 16.79 13.97
CA ARG A 23 -7.55 16.13 15.03
C ARG A 23 -8.25 14.92 15.66
N THR A 24 -9.56 14.92 15.71
CA THR A 24 -10.35 13.81 16.26
C THR A 24 -10.18 12.53 15.44
N VAL A 25 -9.94 12.63 14.13
CA VAL A 25 -9.73 11.47 13.27
C VAL A 25 -8.51 10.67 13.72
N PHE A 26 -7.41 11.33 14.09
CA PHE A 26 -6.20 10.63 14.57
C PHE A 26 -6.45 9.85 15.89
N VAL A 27 -7.33 10.35 16.76
CA VAL A 27 -7.71 9.63 17.98
C VAL A 27 -8.52 8.39 17.64
N PHE A 28 -9.48 8.51 16.72
CA PHE A 28 -10.28 7.37 16.28
C PHE A 28 -9.43 6.33 15.52
N GLU A 29 -8.50 6.76 14.67
CA GLU A 29 -7.55 5.86 14.01
C GLU A 29 -6.66 5.12 15.01
N ALA A 30 -6.20 5.79 16.08
CA ALA A 30 -5.43 5.13 17.13
C ALA A 30 -6.25 4.11 17.93
N ILE A 31 -7.54 4.39 18.17
CA ILE A 31 -8.47 3.46 18.80
C ILE A 31 -8.76 2.28 17.87
N GLU A 32 -9.02 2.53 16.60
CA GLU A 32 -9.22 1.50 15.57
C GLU A 32 -7.99 0.58 15.48
N ALA A 33 -6.78 1.15 15.50
CA ALA A 33 -5.54 0.40 15.52
C ALA A 33 -5.45 -0.53 16.73
N LEU A 34 -5.86 -0.08 17.91
CA LEU A 34 -5.91 -0.89 19.12
C LEU A 34 -6.85 -2.09 18.95
N PHE A 35 -8.08 -1.83 18.49
CA PHE A 35 -9.07 -2.90 18.28
C PHE A 35 -8.63 -3.88 17.19
N GLY A 36 -8.02 -3.40 16.11
CA GLY A 36 -7.45 -4.24 15.06
C GLY A 36 -6.35 -5.16 15.59
N ALA A 37 -5.38 -4.61 16.33
CA ALA A 37 -4.33 -5.41 16.95
C ALA A 37 -4.88 -6.43 17.95
N ALA A 38 -5.87 -6.04 18.78
CA ALA A 38 -6.54 -6.93 19.72
C ALA A 38 -7.29 -8.06 18.99
N MET A 39 -8.02 -7.75 17.94
CA MET A 39 -8.73 -8.75 17.12
C MET A 39 -7.77 -9.82 16.61
N PHE A 40 -6.65 -9.43 15.99
CA PHE A 40 -5.67 -10.39 15.48
C PHE A 40 -4.99 -11.19 16.59
N TYR A 41 -4.73 -10.58 17.74
CA TYR A 41 -4.19 -11.26 18.90
C TYR A 41 -5.13 -12.36 19.42
N TYR A 42 -6.40 -12.05 19.61
CA TYR A 42 -7.36 -13.05 20.10
C TYR A 42 -7.68 -14.11 19.05
N VAL A 43 -7.80 -13.76 17.76
CA VAL A 43 -7.94 -14.75 16.69
C VAL A 43 -6.74 -15.69 16.65
N ALA A 44 -5.52 -15.16 16.78
CA ALA A 44 -4.32 -15.97 16.81
C ALA A 44 -4.35 -17.02 17.94
N ARG A 45 -4.87 -16.69 19.11
CA ARG A 45 -5.01 -17.63 20.24
C ARG A 45 -5.92 -18.81 19.97
N PHE A 46 -6.90 -18.65 19.08
CA PHE A 46 -7.79 -19.75 18.67
C PHE A 46 -7.18 -20.61 17.56
N VAL A 47 -6.37 -19.99 16.71
CA VAL A 47 -5.85 -20.63 15.48
C VAL A 47 -4.46 -21.22 15.72
N ASP A 48 -3.73 -20.77 16.75
CA ASP A 48 -2.33 -21.13 17.00
C ASP A 48 -2.22 -22.59 17.45
N THR A 49 -2.01 -23.47 16.48
CA THR A 49 -1.81 -24.91 16.68
C THR A 49 -0.37 -25.30 16.35
N PRO A 50 0.20 -26.37 16.95
CA PRO A 50 1.55 -26.83 16.66
C PRO A 50 1.81 -27.08 15.17
N GLY A 51 0.80 -27.57 14.44
CA GLY A 51 0.89 -27.79 12.99
C GLY A 51 0.97 -26.48 12.18
N LEU A 52 0.28 -25.43 12.62
CA LEU A 52 0.35 -24.14 11.97
C LEU A 52 1.69 -23.43 12.25
N GLN A 53 2.17 -23.49 13.49
CA GLN A 53 3.47 -22.92 13.87
C GLN A 53 4.63 -23.48 13.03
N SER A 54 4.60 -24.77 12.72
CA SER A 54 5.62 -25.40 11.87
C SER A 54 5.54 -24.95 10.39
N ALA A 55 4.37 -24.48 9.94
CA ALA A 55 4.16 -24.00 8.57
C ALA A 55 4.49 -22.49 8.42
N LEU A 56 4.61 -21.75 9.53
CA LEU A 56 4.91 -20.33 9.49
C LEU A 56 6.38 -20.07 9.14
N PRO A 57 6.67 -19.15 8.21
CA PRO A 57 8.04 -18.67 8.01
C PRO A 57 8.61 -18.11 9.32
N GLN A 58 9.89 -18.34 9.58
CA GLN A 58 10.65 -17.90 10.78
C GLN A 58 10.16 -18.48 12.13
N GLY A 59 9.28 -19.51 12.13
CA GLY A 59 8.85 -20.16 13.39
C GLY A 59 8.14 -19.24 14.38
N GLY A 60 7.55 -18.16 13.88
CA GLY A 60 6.90 -17.11 14.68
C GLY A 60 5.47 -17.46 15.10
N SER A 61 4.88 -16.63 15.96
CA SER A 61 3.47 -16.74 16.31
C SER A 61 2.58 -16.33 15.13
N TYR A 62 1.40 -16.97 15.01
CA TYR A 62 0.41 -16.59 14.01
C TYR A 62 -0.04 -15.13 14.18
N PHE A 63 -0.02 -14.60 15.41
CA PHE A 63 -0.28 -13.18 15.66
C PHE A 63 0.68 -12.27 14.90
N ALA A 64 1.99 -12.52 15.03
CA ALA A 64 2.99 -11.70 14.34
C ALA A 64 2.87 -11.82 12.82
N PHE A 65 2.65 -13.03 12.31
CA PHE A 65 2.45 -13.29 10.90
C PHE A 65 1.23 -12.55 10.32
N SER A 66 0.07 -12.67 10.99
CA SER A 66 -1.19 -12.09 10.52
C SER A 66 -1.23 -10.56 10.68
N LEU A 67 -0.64 -10.02 11.75
CA LEU A 67 -0.55 -8.58 11.96
C LEU A 67 0.25 -7.89 10.85
N VAL A 68 1.42 -8.44 10.47
CA VAL A 68 2.20 -7.92 9.35
C VAL A 68 1.39 -7.99 8.06
N GLY A 69 0.66 -9.08 7.82
CA GLY A 69 -0.22 -9.21 6.67
C GLY A 69 -1.31 -8.15 6.63
N PHE A 70 -1.96 -7.88 7.76
CA PHE A 70 -3.01 -6.86 7.89
C PHE A 70 -2.48 -5.45 7.62
N VAL A 71 -1.36 -5.11 8.22
CA VAL A 71 -0.69 -3.82 8.01
C VAL A 71 -0.34 -3.61 6.53
N PHE A 72 0.09 -4.66 5.83
CA PHE A 72 0.36 -4.60 4.39
C PHE A 72 -0.91 -4.44 3.55
N LEU A 73 -2.03 -5.02 3.98
CA LEU A 73 -3.33 -4.79 3.34
C LEU A 73 -3.71 -3.31 3.42
N ASP A 74 -3.43 -2.66 4.53
CA ASP A 74 -3.66 -1.22 4.71
C ASP A 74 -2.79 -0.39 3.75
N TYR A 75 -1.51 -0.72 3.58
CA TYR A 75 -0.66 -0.10 2.57
C TYR A 75 -1.17 -0.31 1.14
N LEU A 76 -1.61 -1.52 0.82
CA LEU A 76 -2.14 -1.82 -0.51
C LEU A 76 -3.41 -1.03 -0.78
N ASN A 77 -4.34 -0.97 0.19
CA ASN A 77 -5.54 -0.15 0.11
C ASN A 77 -5.18 1.33 -0.09
N ALA A 78 -4.28 1.86 0.74
CA ALA A 78 -3.84 3.25 0.64
C ALA A 78 -3.23 3.55 -0.75
N ALA A 79 -2.41 2.65 -1.29
CA ALA A 79 -1.81 2.83 -2.61
C ALA A 79 -2.83 2.84 -3.73
N LEU A 80 -3.85 1.96 -3.66
CA LEU A 80 -4.91 1.90 -4.66
C LEU A 80 -5.90 3.08 -4.55
N ASP A 81 -6.16 3.56 -3.33
CA ASP A 81 -7.09 4.66 -3.07
C ASP A 81 -6.51 6.05 -3.32
N THR A 82 -5.21 6.21 -3.09
CA THR A 82 -4.55 7.52 -3.13
C THR A 82 -4.82 8.27 -4.43
N TYR A 83 -4.63 7.60 -5.55
CA TYR A 83 -4.78 8.23 -6.87
C TYR A 83 -6.24 8.33 -7.29
N ASP A 84 -7.07 7.35 -6.92
CA ASP A 84 -8.51 7.37 -7.16
C ASP A 84 -9.14 8.59 -6.46
N ARG A 85 -8.88 8.77 -5.15
CA ARG A 85 -9.39 9.90 -4.36
C ARG A 85 -8.88 11.24 -4.87
N SER A 86 -7.58 11.38 -5.14
CA SER A 86 -7.03 12.63 -5.64
C SER A 86 -7.67 13.06 -6.97
N LEU A 87 -8.03 12.08 -7.79
CA LEU A 87 -8.70 12.32 -9.06
C LEU A 87 -10.18 12.71 -8.86
N GLU A 88 -10.89 12.00 -7.97
CA GLU A 88 -12.27 12.31 -7.61
C GLU A 88 -12.38 13.70 -6.98
N GLU A 89 -11.52 14.04 -6.02
CA GLU A 89 -11.46 15.36 -5.40
C GLU A 89 -11.18 16.47 -6.42
N ALA A 90 -10.25 16.25 -7.36
CA ALA A 90 -9.95 17.20 -8.41
C ALA A 90 -11.13 17.39 -9.38
N ARG A 91 -11.91 16.35 -9.63
CA ARG A 91 -13.12 16.39 -10.44
C ARG A 91 -14.24 17.12 -9.71
N ASP A 92 -14.52 16.76 -8.47
CA ASP A 92 -15.65 17.28 -7.69
C ASP A 92 -15.45 18.77 -7.33
N SER A 93 -14.19 19.19 -7.13
CA SER A 93 -13.82 20.61 -6.93
C SER A 93 -13.74 21.42 -8.23
N GLY A 94 -13.94 20.81 -9.41
CA GLY A 94 -13.76 21.46 -10.71
C GLY A 94 -12.31 21.85 -11.02
N THR A 95 -11.35 21.46 -10.19
CA THR A 95 -9.94 21.81 -10.38
C THR A 95 -9.23 20.92 -11.39
N LEU A 96 -9.84 19.81 -11.79
CA LEU A 96 -9.24 18.88 -12.77
C LEU A 96 -8.95 19.59 -14.11
N GLU A 97 -9.85 20.46 -14.59
CA GLU A 97 -9.63 21.24 -15.79
C GLU A 97 -8.46 22.21 -15.64
N HIS A 98 -8.38 22.89 -14.50
CA HIS A 98 -7.26 23.79 -14.19
C HIS A 98 -5.93 23.05 -14.11
N LEU A 99 -5.90 21.85 -13.49
CA LEU A 99 -4.70 21.00 -13.47
C LEU A 99 -4.25 20.59 -14.87
N LEU A 100 -5.19 20.37 -15.78
CA LEU A 100 -4.91 19.98 -17.17
C LEU A 100 -4.41 21.14 -18.05
N VAL A 101 -4.67 22.39 -17.65
CA VAL A 101 -4.21 23.61 -18.33
C VAL A 101 -2.90 24.13 -17.72
N THR A 102 -2.63 23.82 -16.45
CA THR A 102 -1.38 24.22 -15.79
C THR A 102 -0.17 23.47 -16.35
N GLN A 103 1.00 24.09 -16.23
CA GLN A 103 2.29 23.50 -16.64
C GLN A 103 2.78 22.39 -15.68
N THR A 104 1.95 21.95 -14.72
CA THR A 104 2.31 20.89 -13.79
C THR A 104 2.42 19.58 -14.57
N SER A 105 3.62 18.99 -14.58
CA SER A 105 3.82 17.71 -15.27
C SER A 105 3.08 16.59 -14.55
N LEU A 106 2.53 15.66 -15.32
CA LEU A 106 1.81 14.49 -14.81
C LEU A 106 2.58 13.72 -13.72
N PRO A 107 3.89 13.46 -13.85
CA PRO A 107 4.68 12.81 -12.79
C PRO A 107 4.71 13.60 -11.48
N VAL A 108 4.72 14.93 -11.54
CA VAL A 108 4.72 15.78 -10.33
C VAL A 108 3.37 15.71 -9.61
N PHE A 109 2.26 15.71 -10.36
CA PHE A 109 0.94 15.52 -9.79
C PHE A 109 0.82 14.15 -9.11
N VAL A 110 1.20 13.07 -9.81
CA VAL A 110 1.16 11.71 -9.29
C VAL A 110 2.05 11.56 -8.05
N ALA A 111 3.28 12.05 -8.07
CA ALA A 111 4.18 11.96 -6.92
C ALA A 111 3.67 12.82 -5.74
N GLY A 112 3.18 14.04 -6.03
CA GLY A 112 2.69 14.96 -5.01
C GLY A 112 1.47 14.43 -4.26
N SER A 113 0.51 13.83 -4.97
CA SER A 113 -0.70 13.27 -4.36
C SER A 113 -0.45 12.01 -3.52
N ALA A 114 0.68 11.32 -3.72
CA ALA A 114 1.00 10.07 -3.02
C ALA A 114 1.72 10.27 -1.67
N ILE A 115 2.51 11.33 -1.52
CA ILE A 115 3.42 11.47 -0.37
C ILE A 115 2.65 11.53 0.94
N TYR A 116 1.63 12.41 1.05
CA TYR A 116 0.88 12.55 2.30
C TYR A 116 0.13 11.26 2.68
N PRO A 117 -0.65 10.60 1.81
CA PRO A 117 -1.32 9.35 2.15
C PRO A 117 -0.36 8.25 2.59
N PHE A 118 0.79 8.10 1.95
CA PHE A 118 1.78 7.10 2.37
C PHE A 118 2.42 7.42 3.71
N VAL A 119 2.74 8.69 3.98
CA VAL A 119 3.25 9.12 5.30
C VAL A 119 2.19 8.90 6.38
N ALA A 120 0.94 9.26 6.13
CA ALA A 120 -0.17 9.06 7.06
C ALA A 120 -0.41 7.57 7.34
N THR A 121 -0.41 6.73 6.30
CA THR A 121 -0.53 5.27 6.45
C THR A 121 0.66 4.70 7.23
N THR A 122 1.89 5.16 6.95
CA THR A 122 3.07 4.73 7.71
C THR A 122 2.92 5.08 9.19
N LEU A 123 2.47 6.30 9.50
CA LEU A 123 2.25 6.72 10.89
C LEU A 123 1.19 5.86 11.59
N ARG A 124 0.08 5.59 10.91
CA ARG A 124 -0.98 4.69 11.40
C ARG A 124 -0.44 3.30 11.68
N ILE A 125 0.37 2.74 10.78
CA ILE A 125 1.01 1.43 10.95
C ILE A 125 1.98 1.42 12.15
N VAL A 126 2.74 2.49 12.35
CA VAL A 126 3.58 2.62 13.54
C VAL A 126 2.72 2.56 14.82
N VAL A 127 1.54 3.18 14.81
CA VAL A 127 0.59 3.09 15.94
C VAL A 127 0.06 1.65 16.13
N TYR A 128 -0.28 0.93 15.04
CA TYR A 128 -0.66 -0.51 15.12
C TYR A 128 0.44 -1.35 15.75
N VAL A 129 1.67 -1.20 15.26
CA VAL A 129 2.84 -1.96 15.76
C VAL A 129 3.17 -1.56 17.21
N ALA A 130 3.02 -0.29 17.58
CA ALA A 130 3.22 0.18 18.94
C ALA A 130 2.21 -0.46 19.91
N TRP A 131 0.92 -0.47 19.59
CA TRP A 131 -0.10 -1.16 20.40
C TRP A 131 0.18 -2.66 20.50
N ALA A 132 0.56 -3.29 19.39
CA ALA A 132 0.92 -4.69 19.37
C ALA A 132 2.14 -5.00 20.25
N ALA A 133 3.15 -4.15 20.25
CA ALA A 133 4.35 -4.32 21.06
C ALA A 133 4.07 -4.10 22.56
N ILE A 134 3.34 -3.02 22.91
CA ILE A 134 3.09 -2.63 24.29
C ILE A 134 2.11 -3.59 24.99
N LEU A 135 1.01 -3.95 24.33
CA LEU A 135 -0.07 -4.72 24.95
C LEU A 135 -0.02 -6.23 24.66
N PHE A 136 0.48 -6.60 23.50
CA PHE A 136 0.43 -7.99 23.02
C PHE A 136 1.80 -8.62 22.80
N HIS A 137 2.87 -7.97 23.27
CA HIS A 137 4.25 -8.49 23.21
C HIS A 137 4.70 -8.90 21.80
N PHE A 138 4.37 -8.07 20.81
CA PHE A 138 4.85 -8.28 19.45
C PHE A 138 6.39 -8.22 19.41
N PRO A 139 7.08 -9.21 18.81
CA PRO A 139 8.54 -9.32 18.88
C PRO A 139 9.23 -8.32 17.95
N LEU A 140 9.63 -7.18 18.49
CA LEU A 140 10.42 -6.16 17.77
C LEU A 140 11.92 -6.28 18.03
N SER A 141 12.34 -7.16 18.95
CA SER A 141 13.75 -7.29 19.35
C SER A 141 14.67 -7.71 18.22
N ASN A 142 14.15 -8.46 17.26
CA ASN A 142 14.89 -9.01 16.12
C ASN A 142 14.61 -8.25 14.82
N ALA A 143 14.12 -7.00 14.91
CA ALA A 143 13.81 -6.22 13.72
C ALA A 143 15.04 -5.52 13.15
N ASN A 144 15.35 -5.80 11.89
CA ASN A 144 16.36 -5.06 11.13
C ASN A 144 15.73 -3.83 10.47
N TRP A 145 15.77 -2.70 11.18
CA TRP A 145 15.11 -1.47 10.75
C TRP A 145 15.60 -0.92 9.41
N LEU A 146 16.87 -1.15 9.06
CA LEU A 146 17.41 -0.75 7.76
C LEU A 146 16.74 -1.55 6.63
N SER A 147 16.60 -2.86 6.83
CA SER A 147 15.92 -3.76 5.89
C SER A 147 14.43 -3.42 5.78
N VAL A 148 13.76 -3.17 6.92
CA VAL A 148 12.35 -2.73 6.96
C VAL A 148 12.16 -1.47 6.12
N PHE A 149 13.01 -0.47 6.30
CA PHE A 149 12.90 0.79 5.54
C PHE A 149 13.17 0.58 4.04
N ALA A 150 14.19 -0.21 3.69
CA ALA A 150 14.51 -0.52 2.29
C ALA A 150 13.36 -1.26 1.60
N VAL A 151 12.82 -2.31 2.24
CA VAL A 151 11.66 -3.07 1.72
C VAL A 151 10.43 -2.17 1.59
N LEU A 152 10.17 -1.30 2.58
CA LEU A 152 9.06 -0.37 2.54
C LEU A 152 9.14 0.56 1.33
N LEU A 153 10.29 1.19 1.10
CA LEU A 153 10.46 2.10 -0.03
C LEU A 153 10.21 1.41 -1.38
N VAL A 154 10.77 0.22 -1.57
CA VAL A 154 10.58 -0.52 -2.83
C VAL A 154 9.12 -0.98 -2.99
N THR A 155 8.48 -1.38 -1.90
CA THR A 155 7.06 -1.75 -1.89
C THR A 155 6.18 -0.56 -2.27
N LEU A 156 6.41 0.62 -1.70
CA LEU A 156 5.67 1.83 -2.04
C LEU A 156 5.80 2.19 -3.52
N LEU A 157 6.99 2.02 -4.11
CA LEU A 157 7.19 2.23 -5.56
C LEU A 157 6.38 1.24 -6.39
N ALA A 158 6.42 -0.05 -6.06
CA ALA A 158 5.68 -1.08 -6.78
C ALA A 158 4.15 -0.88 -6.65
N PHE A 159 3.68 -0.56 -5.44
CA PHE A 159 2.25 -0.34 -5.17
C PHE A 159 1.74 0.97 -5.80
N SER A 160 2.58 2.00 -5.90
CA SER A 160 2.23 3.22 -6.64
C SER A 160 1.87 2.93 -8.10
N GLY A 161 2.61 2.02 -8.76
CA GLY A 161 2.28 1.58 -10.11
C GLY A 161 0.88 0.97 -10.21
N LEU A 162 0.50 0.14 -9.24
CA LEU A 162 -0.84 -0.45 -9.16
C LEU A 162 -1.93 0.60 -8.92
N GLY A 163 -1.69 1.55 -8.02
CA GLY A 163 -2.62 2.63 -7.73
C GLY A 163 -2.86 3.55 -8.93
N ILE A 164 -1.82 3.89 -9.68
CA ILE A 164 -1.95 4.69 -10.91
C ILE A 164 -2.74 3.92 -11.99
N LEU A 165 -2.56 2.59 -12.11
CA LEU A 165 -3.37 1.75 -13.00
C LEU A 165 -4.85 1.76 -12.56
N SER A 166 -5.12 1.67 -11.26
CA SER A 166 -6.45 1.79 -10.67
C SER A 166 -7.12 3.09 -11.07
N ALA A 167 -6.45 4.22 -10.86
CA ALA A 167 -6.93 5.54 -11.25
C ALA A 167 -7.15 5.70 -12.77
N SER A 168 -6.28 5.06 -13.58
CA SER A 168 -6.44 5.03 -15.04
C SER A 168 -7.75 4.35 -15.46
N TYR A 169 -8.10 3.26 -14.76
CA TYR A 169 -9.36 2.56 -14.97
C TYR A 169 -10.56 3.47 -14.61
N LEU A 170 -10.52 4.13 -13.43
CA LEU A 170 -11.58 5.01 -12.96
C LEU A 170 -11.84 6.17 -13.93
N LEU A 171 -10.79 6.75 -14.54
CA LEU A 171 -10.92 7.80 -15.56
C LEU A 171 -11.74 7.37 -16.78
N ILE A 172 -11.60 6.10 -17.20
CA ILE A 172 -12.26 5.58 -18.39
C ILE A 172 -13.71 5.19 -18.08
N PHE A 173 -13.92 4.45 -17.00
CA PHE A 173 -15.19 3.81 -16.69
C PHE A 173 -16.10 4.60 -15.76
N LYS A 174 -15.60 5.65 -15.10
CA LYS A 174 -16.34 6.63 -14.28
C LYS A 174 -17.16 6.11 -13.10
N ARG A 175 -17.42 4.83 -12.99
CA ARG A 175 -18.25 4.21 -11.94
C ARG A 175 -17.58 2.97 -11.40
N GLY A 176 -17.28 3.00 -10.09
CA GLY A 176 -16.71 1.87 -9.36
C GLY A 176 -15.37 1.39 -9.94
N ASN A 177 -14.63 0.66 -9.16
CA ASN A 177 -13.36 0.07 -9.59
C ASN A 177 -13.35 -1.43 -9.29
N PRO A 178 -14.07 -2.26 -10.08
CA PRO A 178 -14.11 -3.71 -9.86
C PRO A 178 -12.72 -4.35 -9.99
N ALA A 179 -11.83 -3.79 -10.82
CA ALA A 179 -10.46 -4.28 -10.94
C ALA A 179 -9.68 -4.15 -9.62
N LYS A 180 -9.89 -3.05 -8.89
CA LYS A 180 -9.32 -2.84 -7.55
C LYS A 180 -9.82 -3.89 -6.56
N TRP A 181 -11.14 -4.10 -6.47
CA TRP A 181 -11.73 -5.09 -5.58
C TRP A 181 -11.24 -6.51 -5.88
N PHE A 182 -11.15 -6.84 -7.17
CA PHE A 182 -10.64 -8.14 -7.61
C PHE A 182 -9.16 -8.32 -7.23
N PHE A 183 -8.34 -7.29 -7.46
CA PHE A 183 -6.91 -7.32 -7.08
C PHE A 183 -6.72 -7.40 -5.57
N LEU A 184 -7.48 -6.65 -4.78
CA LEU A 184 -7.46 -6.73 -3.31
C LEU A 184 -7.88 -8.12 -2.82
N GLY A 185 -8.96 -8.67 -3.37
CA GLY A 185 -9.44 -10.01 -3.03
C GLY A 185 -8.41 -11.10 -3.33
N ILE A 186 -7.83 -11.08 -4.52
CA ILE A 186 -6.75 -12.02 -4.87
C ILE A 186 -5.53 -11.82 -3.98
N SER A 187 -5.11 -10.59 -3.74
CA SER A 187 -3.93 -10.30 -2.93
C SER A 187 -4.10 -10.67 -1.47
N SER A 188 -5.31 -10.54 -0.91
CA SER A 188 -5.58 -10.95 0.48
C SER A 188 -5.45 -12.46 0.68
N VAL A 189 -5.84 -13.25 -0.30
CA VAL A 189 -5.79 -14.73 -0.24
C VAL A 189 -4.46 -15.26 -0.78
N ALA A 190 -4.15 -14.97 -2.04
CA ALA A 190 -2.96 -15.51 -2.72
C ALA A 190 -1.67 -14.75 -2.36
N GLY A 191 -1.77 -13.50 -1.87
CA GLY A 191 -0.61 -12.71 -1.46
C GLY A 191 0.09 -13.20 -0.18
N GLY A 192 -0.51 -14.17 0.54
CA GLY A 192 0.07 -14.66 1.79
C GLY A 192 -0.17 -13.74 2.98
N MET A 193 -1.23 -12.90 2.96
CA MET A 193 -1.50 -11.97 4.05
C MET A 193 -1.94 -12.68 5.32
N LEU A 194 -2.95 -13.56 5.21
CA LEU A 194 -3.54 -14.29 6.34
C LEU A 194 -3.01 -15.72 6.48
N PHE A 195 -2.59 -16.32 5.38
CA PHE A 195 -2.12 -17.71 5.35
C PHE A 195 -0.78 -17.78 4.60
N PRO A 196 0.17 -18.63 5.03
CA PRO A 196 1.39 -18.88 4.28
C PRO A 196 1.08 -19.38 2.86
N VAL A 197 1.78 -18.86 1.86
CA VAL A 197 1.57 -19.26 0.46
C VAL A 197 1.82 -20.76 0.26
N SER A 198 2.69 -21.35 1.07
CA SER A 198 3.07 -22.78 0.99
C SER A 198 1.91 -23.75 1.26
N ILE A 199 0.86 -23.34 1.98
CA ILE A 199 -0.30 -24.20 2.27
C ILE A 199 -1.43 -24.06 1.25
N LEU A 200 -1.30 -23.11 0.30
CA LEU A 200 -2.31 -22.87 -0.72
C LEU A 200 -2.25 -23.94 -1.81
N PRO A 201 -3.36 -24.23 -2.51
CA PRO A 201 -3.35 -25.08 -3.71
C PRO A 201 -2.38 -24.55 -4.78
N ASP A 202 -1.81 -25.46 -5.59
CA ASP A 202 -0.76 -25.15 -6.58
C ASP A 202 -1.13 -23.99 -7.53
N TRP A 203 -2.39 -23.92 -7.96
CA TRP A 203 -2.85 -22.87 -8.85
C TRP A 203 -2.86 -21.48 -8.16
N LEU A 204 -3.13 -21.41 -6.84
CA LEU A 204 -3.02 -20.16 -6.07
C LEU A 204 -1.57 -19.80 -5.81
N GLN A 205 -0.69 -20.76 -5.57
CA GLN A 205 0.75 -20.53 -5.47
C GLN A 205 1.31 -19.96 -6.78
N LEU A 206 0.80 -20.42 -7.94
CA LEU A 206 1.17 -19.83 -9.23
C LEU A 206 0.73 -18.36 -9.32
N VAL A 207 -0.49 -18.03 -8.91
CA VAL A 207 -0.98 -16.64 -8.84
C VAL A 207 -0.13 -15.79 -7.90
N ALA A 208 0.26 -16.33 -6.73
CA ALA A 208 1.12 -15.65 -5.77
C ALA A 208 2.47 -15.23 -6.36
N ARG A 209 3.04 -16.02 -7.28
CA ARG A 209 4.32 -15.68 -7.95
C ARG A 209 4.25 -14.42 -8.82
N PHE A 210 3.06 -14.08 -9.33
CA PHE A 210 2.83 -12.86 -10.13
C PHE A 210 2.28 -11.71 -9.29
N ASN A 211 2.16 -11.87 -7.97
CA ASN A 211 1.65 -10.85 -7.07
C ASN A 211 2.80 -10.16 -6.33
N PRO A 212 3.04 -8.84 -6.52
CA PRO A 212 4.09 -8.12 -5.80
C PRO A 212 3.89 -8.11 -4.28
N VAL A 213 2.65 -8.24 -3.81
CA VAL A 213 2.31 -8.29 -2.38
C VAL A 213 2.99 -9.49 -1.69
N THR A 214 3.09 -10.63 -2.36
CA THR A 214 3.73 -11.84 -1.83
C THR A 214 5.19 -11.57 -1.46
N TYR A 215 5.95 -10.97 -2.37
CA TYR A 215 7.37 -10.67 -2.15
C TYR A 215 7.58 -9.55 -1.12
N ALA A 216 6.67 -8.57 -1.10
CA ALA A 216 6.70 -7.50 -0.12
C ALA A 216 6.48 -8.03 1.31
N LEU A 217 5.50 -8.94 1.48
CA LEU A 217 5.21 -9.58 2.77
C LEU A 217 6.33 -10.52 3.21
N GLU A 218 6.86 -11.33 2.29
CA GLU A 218 7.98 -12.23 2.58
C GLU A 218 9.20 -11.43 3.08
N ALA A 219 9.60 -10.39 2.35
CA ALA A 219 10.72 -9.55 2.71
C ALA A 219 10.49 -8.80 4.02
N MET A 220 9.28 -8.25 4.23
CA MET A 220 8.97 -7.48 5.44
C MET A 220 8.93 -8.38 6.68
N ARG A 221 8.35 -9.57 6.58
CA ARG A 221 8.35 -10.54 7.68
C ARG A 221 9.77 -10.98 8.04
N ALA A 222 10.60 -11.27 7.04
CA ALA A 222 11.99 -11.62 7.26
C ALA A 222 12.80 -10.49 7.90
N ALA A 223 12.53 -9.22 7.51
CA ALA A 223 13.17 -8.05 8.10
C ALA A 223 12.69 -7.76 9.53
N LEU A 224 11.38 -7.88 9.81
CA LEU A 224 10.79 -7.55 11.12
C LEU A 224 10.94 -8.66 12.16
N LEU A 225 10.83 -9.92 11.73
CA LEU A 225 10.74 -11.07 12.64
C LEU A 225 12.00 -11.96 12.61
N GLY A 226 12.80 -11.89 11.55
CA GLY A 226 13.92 -12.78 11.29
C GLY A 226 15.30 -12.11 11.25
N ASP A 227 15.42 -10.82 11.60
CA ASP A 227 16.68 -10.03 11.56
C ASP A 227 17.40 -10.10 10.20
N ALA A 228 16.66 -10.35 9.10
CA ALA A 228 17.27 -10.51 7.80
C ALA A 228 17.89 -9.17 7.31
N SER A 229 19.14 -9.23 6.89
CA SER A 229 19.86 -8.10 6.30
C SER A 229 19.36 -7.79 4.88
N VAL A 230 19.59 -6.55 4.41
CA VAL A 230 19.25 -6.14 3.02
C VAL A 230 19.91 -7.08 2.00
N ALA A 231 21.12 -7.56 2.30
CA ALA A 231 21.85 -8.47 1.42
C ALA A 231 21.17 -9.84 1.30
N GLU A 232 20.57 -10.35 2.39
CA GLU A 232 19.82 -11.61 2.38
C GLU A 232 18.48 -11.47 1.65
N LEU A 233 17.88 -10.28 1.69
CA LEU A 233 16.62 -9.94 1.04
C LEU A 233 16.75 -9.52 -0.44
N TRP A 234 17.92 -9.72 -1.05
CA TRP A 234 18.18 -9.25 -2.42
C TRP A 234 17.18 -9.81 -3.45
N ARG A 235 16.76 -11.08 -3.30
CA ARG A 235 15.81 -11.73 -4.23
C ARG A 235 14.42 -11.07 -4.20
N PRO A 236 13.69 -11.00 -3.07
CA PRO A 236 12.38 -10.35 -3.04
C PRO A 236 12.48 -8.86 -3.38
N ILE A 237 13.55 -8.16 -2.95
CA ILE A 237 13.76 -6.74 -3.30
C ILE A 237 13.96 -6.57 -4.81
N ALA A 238 14.77 -7.43 -5.47
CA ALA A 238 14.98 -7.38 -6.91
C ALA A 238 13.69 -7.64 -7.69
N ILE A 239 12.87 -8.58 -7.24
CA ILE A 239 11.57 -8.88 -7.86
C ILE A 239 10.62 -7.68 -7.69
N LEU A 240 10.55 -7.09 -6.50
CA LEU A 240 9.75 -5.87 -6.26
C LEU A 240 10.22 -4.69 -7.11
N LEU A 241 11.54 -4.50 -7.25
CA LEU A 241 12.10 -3.49 -8.15
C LEU A 241 11.72 -3.77 -9.61
N LEU A 242 11.74 -5.02 -10.04
CA LEU A 242 11.29 -5.39 -11.38
C LEU A 242 9.82 -5.02 -11.58
N PHE A 243 8.95 -5.34 -10.60
CA PHE A 243 7.55 -4.90 -10.63
C PHE A 243 7.44 -3.37 -10.72
N ALA A 244 8.19 -2.63 -9.91
CA ALA A 244 8.17 -1.18 -9.93
C ALA A 244 8.64 -0.62 -11.30
N VAL A 245 9.74 -1.14 -11.85
CA VAL A 245 10.30 -0.71 -13.15
C VAL A 245 9.35 -1.01 -14.32
N VAL A 246 8.55 -2.08 -14.23
CA VAL A 246 7.56 -2.42 -15.26
C VAL A 246 6.26 -1.67 -15.03
N LEU A 247 5.72 -1.69 -13.81
CA LEU A 247 4.41 -1.13 -13.52
C LEU A 247 4.38 0.39 -13.61
N LEU A 248 5.41 1.11 -13.14
CA LEU A 248 5.40 2.57 -13.16
C LEU A 248 5.35 3.16 -14.59
N PRO A 249 6.19 2.75 -15.55
CA PRO A 249 6.06 3.24 -16.93
C PRO A 249 4.74 2.86 -17.57
N VAL A 250 4.29 1.61 -17.41
CA VAL A 250 3.03 1.13 -17.98
C VAL A 250 1.85 1.91 -17.40
N SER A 251 1.82 2.12 -16.08
CA SER A 251 0.76 2.87 -15.40
C SER A 251 0.75 4.35 -15.80
N MET A 252 1.92 4.98 -15.91
CA MET A 252 2.03 6.37 -16.35
C MET A 252 1.58 6.54 -17.80
N PHE A 253 1.91 5.58 -18.68
CA PHE A 253 1.44 5.58 -20.05
C PHE A 253 -0.09 5.42 -20.14
N THR A 254 -0.65 4.43 -19.44
CA THR A 254 -2.10 4.19 -19.41
C THR A 254 -2.85 5.38 -18.80
N PHE A 255 -2.33 6.01 -17.75
CA PHE A 255 -2.91 7.20 -17.15
C PHE A 255 -2.91 8.40 -18.10
N ALA A 256 -1.78 8.65 -18.77
CA ALA A 256 -1.70 9.71 -19.78
C ALA A 256 -2.65 9.47 -20.96
N TRP A 257 -2.76 8.22 -21.40
CA TRP A 257 -3.70 7.83 -22.46
C TRP A 257 -5.16 8.00 -22.03
N SER A 258 -5.51 7.56 -20.81
CA SER A 258 -6.84 7.71 -20.23
C SER A 258 -7.26 9.18 -20.14
N LEU A 259 -6.36 10.05 -19.65
CA LEU A 259 -6.59 11.49 -19.59
C LEU A 259 -6.82 12.11 -20.97
N ARG A 260 -6.02 11.73 -21.97
CA ARG A 260 -6.20 12.23 -23.36
C ARG A 260 -7.55 11.80 -23.93
N ARG A 261 -7.95 10.56 -23.71
CA ARG A 261 -9.23 10.03 -24.18
C ARG A 261 -10.40 10.76 -23.52
N THR A 262 -10.36 11.00 -22.23
CA THR A 262 -11.40 11.70 -21.47
C THR A 262 -11.52 13.16 -21.90
N LYS A 263 -10.41 13.82 -22.26
CA LYS A 263 -10.43 15.17 -22.86
C LYS A 263 -11.16 15.21 -24.19
N ILE A 264 -10.90 14.27 -25.09
CA ILE A 264 -11.51 14.22 -26.44
C ILE A 264 -13.00 13.93 -26.36
N THR A 265 -13.44 13.07 -25.44
CA THR A 265 -14.86 12.72 -25.27
C THR A 265 -15.69 13.77 -24.53
N GLY A 266 -15.07 14.85 -24.02
CA GLY A 266 -15.78 15.93 -23.31
C GLY A 266 -16.43 15.49 -22.00
N THR A 267 -16.10 14.32 -21.48
CA THR A 267 -16.79 13.67 -20.35
C THR A 267 -16.22 14.03 -18.99
N LEU A 268 -15.44 15.11 -18.90
CA LEU A 268 -14.83 15.58 -17.63
C LEU A 268 -15.86 16.24 -16.70
N THR A 269 -16.92 16.83 -17.27
CA THR A 269 -17.88 17.70 -16.55
C THR A 269 -19.27 17.09 -16.32
N HIS A 270 -19.57 15.90 -16.84
CA HIS A 270 -20.92 15.33 -16.74
C HIS A 270 -20.90 13.95 -16.06
N SER A 271 -21.31 13.94 -14.82
CA SER A 271 -21.93 12.77 -14.17
C SER A 271 -22.92 13.22 -13.12
#